data_f67774f8620b04308c94c09d6c34e4de
#
_entry.id   f67774f8620b04308c94c09d6c34e4de
#
_cell.length_a   1.000
_cell.length_b   1.000
_cell.length_c   1.000
_cell.angle_alpha   90.00
_cell.angle_beta   90.00
_cell.angle_gamma   90.00
#
_symmetry.space_group_name_H-M   'P 1'
#
loop_
_entity.id
_entity.type
_entity.pdbx_description
1 polymer ?
#
loop_
_entity_poly.entity_id
_entity_poly.type
_entity_poly.pdbx_seq_one_letter_code
_entity_poly.pdbx_strand_id
1 'polypeptide(L)'
;MTAANATMSTTSKPKQHVIRTLGKSLREYKKASLLSPVFVAVESVLEILIPTVMASLIDEGISGGSMPAILKFGLILLICSAVSLTSGFLAGKFSAIAGAGFAKNLRHDQFEKVQGYSFTNIDRFSTGSIITRLTTDVTNLQNAYSMIIRMGVRAPIMVIVAWIFSFRISPSISLVFLACIPVLAIGLCGLAVLVHPVFERVFHTYDKLNNVVDENLQGIRVVKSYNRENHETEKFNRISERIFKDFTKAERIMSFNNPLMMLCVYVSMLLIAWMGAQQIVASGNNAALGLTAGDLTALVTYAMQILMAMMMLSMIFVMCIISQASAERICQVLNEESTVTNPENPVMEVKNGEIDFNHVTFRYSATSEKPVLDDIDLKIRSGMTVGIVGGTGSAKSSLVQLVPRLYDVTEGSLKVGGVDVRDYDLEVLRDQVAMVLQKNVLFSGTIAENLRWGNPNATDEEIRHACQLAQADGFIQEFPDKYDTYIEQGGTNVSGGQRQRLCIARALLKKPKILILDDSTSAVDTKTDQLIRAAFHHEIPDTTKIIIAQRVASVQESDMILVMDHGRIMAAGTHDELLETCDEYRSIYESQTKNQAQPEELQ
;
A
#
# COMPACT_ATOMS: atom_id res chain seq x y z
N MET A 1 6.73 13.32 -31.39
CA MET A 1 8.15 13.20 -31.71
C MET A 1 8.87 12.77 -30.47
N THR A 2 9.52 11.62 -30.54
CA THR A 2 10.49 11.01 -29.62
C THR A 2 10.22 11.08 -28.11
N ALA A 3 9.47 10.06 -27.62
CA ALA A 3 9.43 9.70 -26.22
C ALA A 3 10.78 9.01 -25.86
N ALA A 4 11.55 9.63 -25.00
CA ALA A 4 12.74 9.06 -24.41
C ALA A 4 12.36 7.94 -23.44
N ASN A 5 12.74 6.71 -23.76
CA ASN A 5 12.71 5.56 -22.86
C ASN A 5 13.62 5.84 -21.65
N ALA A 6 13.03 6.22 -20.53
CA ALA A 6 13.71 6.15 -19.24
C ALA A 6 13.73 4.67 -18.80
N THR A 7 14.77 3.95 -19.18
CA THR A 7 15.12 2.67 -18.60
C THR A 7 15.47 2.90 -17.13
N MET A 8 14.51 2.66 -16.23
CA MET A 8 14.80 2.49 -14.81
C MET A 8 15.76 1.31 -14.65
N SER A 9 17.00 1.60 -14.30
CA SER A 9 17.94 0.59 -13.82
C SER A 9 17.43 0.05 -12.49
N THR A 10 16.68 -1.04 -12.51
CA THR A 10 16.41 -1.86 -11.35
C THR A 10 17.70 -2.54 -10.93
N THR A 11 18.46 -1.88 -10.04
CA THR A 11 19.48 -2.58 -9.26
C THR A 11 18.76 -3.59 -8.38
N SER A 12 18.78 -4.85 -8.79
CA SER A 12 18.27 -5.99 -8.02
C SER A 12 19.05 -6.11 -6.71
N LYS A 13 18.54 -5.51 -5.64
CA LYS A 13 19.03 -5.83 -4.28
C LYS A 13 18.64 -7.28 -3.96
N PRO A 14 19.54 -8.07 -3.34
CA PRO A 14 19.42 -9.52 -3.26
C PRO A 14 18.17 -9.97 -2.47
N LYS A 15 17.54 -11.03 -2.98
CA LYS A 15 16.34 -11.71 -2.44
C LYS A 15 16.40 -12.04 -0.92
N GLN A 16 17.60 -12.14 -0.33
CA GLN A 16 17.80 -12.42 1.09
C GLN A 16 17.25 -11.33 2.04
N HIS A 17 17.16 -10.07 1.59
CA HIS A 17 16.62 -9.00 2.43
C HIS A 17 15.10 -9.06 2.60
N VAL A 18 14.34 -9.55 1.59
CA VAL A 18 12.87 -9.60 1.64
C VAL A 18 12.39 -10.51 2.77
N ILE A 19 12.85 -11.75 2.82
CA ILE A 19 12.45 -12.73 3.87
C ILE A 19 12.81 -12.23 5.27
N ARG A 20 14.00 -11.65 5.42
CA ARG A 20 14.46 -11.14 6.71
C ARG A 20 13.65 -9.93 7.18
N THR A 21 13.30 -9.02 6.27
CA THR A 21 12.46 -7.85 6.57
C THR A 21 11.06 -8.28 7.00
N LEU A 22 10.41 -9.14 6.20
CA LEU A 22 9.07 -9.63 6.51
C LEU A 22 9.04 -10.50 7.78
N GLY A 23 10.10 -11.27 8.03
CA GLY A 23 10.22 -12.12 9.24
C GLY A 23 10.23 -11.33 10.55
N LYS A 24 10.60 -10.04 10.53
CA LYS A 24 10.53 -9.16 11.72
C LYS A 24 9.09 -8.95 12.19
N SER A 25 8.12 -8.93 11.28
CA SER A 25 6.69 -8.73 11.58
C SER A 25 6.00 -9.97 12.18
N LEU A 26 6.70 -11.10 12.33
CA LEU A 26 6.13 -12.29 13.01
C LEU A 26 5.97 -12.13 14.52
N ARG A 27 6.80 -11.33 15.17
CA ARG A 27 6.76 -10.95 16.60
C ARG A 27 6.17 -12.05 17.51
N GLU A 28 5.01 -11.81 18.12
CA GLU A 28 4.31 -12.71 19.06
C GLU A 28 3.76 -13.99 18.40
N TYR A 29 3.61 -14.03 17.08
CA TYR A 29 3.02 -15.16 16.34
C TYR A 29 4.04 -16.25 15.95
N LYS A 30 5.32 -16.13 16.34
CA LYS A 30 6.37 -17.13 16.08
C LYS A 30 6.00 -18.52 16.62
N LYS A 31 5.37 -18.59 17.80
CA LYS A 31 4.95 -19.87 18.40
C LYS A 31 3.88 -20.56 17.53
N ALA A 32 2.87 -19.81 17.08
CA ALA A 32 1.82 -20.35 16.22
C ALA A 32 2.39 -20.79 14.85
N SER A 33 3.35 -20.02 14.30
CA SER A 33 4.05 -20.32 13.06
C SER A 33 4.88 -21.61 13.13
N LEU A 34 5.40 -21.97 14.31
CA LEU A 34 6.14 -23.22 14.52
C LEU A 34 5.22 -24.40 14.83
N LEU A 35 4.15 -24.18 15.60
CA LEU A 35 3.21 -25.23 15.99
C LEU A 35 2.41 -25.78 14.80
N SER A 36 2.02 -24.94 13.85
CA SER A 36 1.29 -25.38 12.67
C SER A 36 2.05 -26.42 11.86
N PRO A 37 3.31 -26.23 11.43
CA PRO A 37 4.12 -27.26 10.77
C PRO A 37 4.28 -28.55 11.57
N VAL A 38 4.43 -28.45 12.90
CA VAL A 38 4.56 -29.65 13.76
C VAL A 38 3.30 -30.51 13.71
N PHE A 39 2.13 -29.88 13.87
CA PHE A 39 0.87 -30.64 13.79
C PHE A 39 0.59 -31.18 12.38
N VAL A 40 0.97 -30.41 11.33
CA VAL A 40 0.91 -30.88 9.94
C VAL A 40 1.80 -32.11 9.74
N ALA A 41 3.01 -32.11 10.31
CA ALA A 41 3.91 -33.25 10.21
C ALA A 41 3.31 -34.53 10.88
N VAL A 42 2.73 -34.37 12.08
CA VAL A 42 2.04 -35.48 12.78
C VAL A 42 0.86 -35.99 11.97
N GLU A 43 -0.01 -35.08 11.48
CA GLU A 43 -1.15 -35.41 10.61
C GLU A 43 -0.70 -36.21 9.38
N SER A 44 0.33 -35.71 8.66
CA SER A 44 0.83 -36.33 7.43
C SER A 44 1.43 -37.71 7.66
N VAL A 45 2.17 -37.90 8.74
CA VAL A 45 2.74 -39.21 9.09
C VAL A 45 1.65 -40.22 9.44
N LEU A 46 0.64 -39.84 10.22
CA LEU A 46 -0.49 -40.68 10.55
C LEU A 46 -1.32 -41.08 9.31
N GLU A 47 -1.55 -40.13 8.41
CA GLU A 47 -2.28 -40.32 7.16
C GLU A 47 -1.59 -41.35 6.25
N ILE A 48 -0.25 -41.44 6.28
CA ILE A 48 0.53 -42.43 5.55
C ILE A 48 0.58 -43.77 6.30
N LEU A 49 0.46 -43.76 7.62
CA LEU A 49 0.40 -45.00 8.41
C LEU A 49 -0.91 -45.77 8.22
N ILE A 50 -2.03 -45.08 7.97
CA ILE A 50 -3.36 -45.69 7.80
C ILE A 50 -3.38 -46.78 6.72
N PRO A 51 -2.86 -46.61 5.49
CA PRO A 51 -2.80 -47.64 4.48
C PRO A 51 -2.00 -48.88 4.91
N THR A 52 -0.90 -48.71 5.67
CA THR A 52 -0.12 -49.86 6.21
C THR A 52 -0.94 -50.66 7.21
N VAL A 53 -1.64 -50.00 8.14
CA VAL A 53 -2.51 -50.67 9.13
C VAL A 53 -3.69 -51.33 8.42
N MET A 54 -4.22 -50.73 7.36
CA MET A 54 -5.29 -51.28 6.53
C MET A 54 -4.81 -52.57 5.80
N ALA A 55 -3.56 -52.57 5.31
CA ALA A 55 -2.96 -53.78 4.72
C ALA A 55 -2.92 -54.93 5.74
N SER A 56 -2.45 -54.68 6.98
CA SER A 56 -2.45 -55.69 8.04
C SER A 56 -3.86 -56.15 8.40
N LEU A 57 -4.86 -55.25 8.39
CA LEU A 57 -6.26 -55.63 8.61
C LEU A 57 -6.78 -56.60 7.51
N ILE A 58 -6.43 -56.34 6.25
CA ILE A 58 -6.81 -57.21 5.11
C ILE A 58 -6.13 -58.54 5.22
N ASP A 59 -4.81 -58.59 5.47
CA ASP A 59 -4.02 -59.81 5.41
C ASP A 59 -4.22 -60.67 6.65
N GLU A 60 -4.08 -60.16 7.86
CA GLU A 60 -4.21 -60.92 9.11
C GLU A 60 -5.69 -61.09 9.55
N GLY A 61 -6.52 -60.05 9.28
CA GLY A 61 -7.91 -60.02 9.68
C GLY A 61 -8.83 -60.75 8.70
N ILE A 62 -8.92 -60.26 7.46
CA ILE A 62 -9.88 -60.76 6.47
C ILE A 62 -9.37 -62.06 5.87
N SER A 63 -8.16 -62.08 5.30
CA SER A 63 -7.57 -63.23 4.66
C SER A 63 -7.23 -64.32 5.67
N GLY A 64 -6.78 -63.97 6.88
CA GLY A 64 -6.52 -64.92 7.99
C GLY A 64 -7.77 -65.33 8.75
N GLY A 65 -8.96 -64.82 8.46
CA GLY A 65 -10.24 -65.17 9.09
C GLY A 65 -10.30 -64.88 10.60
N SER A 66 -9.49 -63.96 11.11
CA SER A 66 -9.33 -63.64 12.54
C SER A 66 -10.14 -62.47 12.99
N MET A 67 -11.31 -62.64 13.61
CA MET A 67 -12.13 -61.53 14.17
C MET A 67 -11.37 -60.71 15.22
N PRO A 68 -10.54 -61.29 16.11
CA PRO A 68 -9.73 -60.49 17.05
C PRO A 68 -8.73 -59.55 16.33
N ALA A 69 -8.14 -59.98 15.21
CA ALA A 69 -7.24 -59.15 14.41
C ALA A 69 -8.00 -57.98 13.77
N ILE A 70 -9.20 -58.23 13.22
CA ILE A 70 -10.07 -57.17 12.66
C ILE A 70 -10.39 -56.11 13.71
N LEU A 71 -10.79 -56.54 14.92
CA LEU A 71 -11.10 -55.60 16.01
C LEU A 71 -9.86 -54.78 16.46
N LYS A 72 -8.70 -55.45 16.56
CA LYS A 72 -7.43 -54.84 16.93
C LYS A 72 -7.04 -53.74 15.92
N PHE A 73 -6.94 -54.08 14.63
CA PHE A 73 -6.53 -53.11 13.59
C PHE A 73 -7.61 -52.05 13.34
N GLY A 74 -8.90 -52.40 13.45
CA GLY A 74 -10.01 -51.46 13.39
C GLY A 74 -9.92 -50.39 14.48
N LEU A 75 -9.58 -50.80 15.73
CA LEU A 75 -9.38 -49.87 16.84
C LEU A 75 -8.14 -48.97 16.59
N ILE A 76 -7.04 -49.52 16.07
CA ILE A 76 -5.84 -48.74 15.72
C ILE A 76 -6.18 -47.72 14.64
N LEU A 77 -6.91 -48.07 13.59
CA LEU A 77 -7.35 -47.16 12.54
C LEU A 77 -8.22 -46.05 13.09
N LEU A 78 -9.14 -46.36 14.01
CA LEU A 78 -9.99 -45.34 14.66
C LEU A 78 -9.16 -44.34 15.48
N ILE A 79 -8.19 -44.85 16.26
CA ILE A 79 -7.27 -44.00 17.04
C ILE A 79 -6.42 -43.13 16.10
N CYS A 80 -5.81 -43.69 15.07
CA CYS A 80 -5.02 -42.96 14.09
C CYS A 80 -5.85 -41.84 13.42
N SER A 81 -7.09 -42.18 13.02
CA SER A 81 -7.99 -41.17 12.42
C SER A 81 -8.39 -40.07 13.38
N ALA A 82 -8.66 -40.39 14.65
CA ALA A 82 -9.00 -39.40 15.68
C ALA A 82 -7.81 -38.45 15.97
N VAL A 83 -6.59 -39.00 16.07
CA VAL A 83 -5.36 -38.19 16.30
C VAL A 83 -5.04 -37.37 15.06
N SER A 84 -5.19 -37.91 13.86
CA SER A 84 -5.00 -37.20 12.59
C SER A 84 -5.98 -36.02 12.48
N LEU A 85 -7.28 -36.24 12.75
CA LEU A 85 -8.31 -35.22 12.74
C LEU A 85 -7.97 -34.07 13.73
N THR A 86 -7.59 -34.44 14.95
CA THR A 86 -7.22 -33.45 15.99
C THR A 86 -5.98 -32.66 15.58
N SER A 87 -4.97 -33.32 15.03
CA SER A 87 -3.75 -32.68 14.54
C SER A 87 -4.05 -31.73 13.37
N GLY A 88 -4.89 -32.15 12.42
CA GLY A 88 -5.33 -31.31 11.30
C GLY A 88 -6.10 -30.08 11.75
N PHE A 89 -7.00 -30.24 12.75
CA PHE A 89 -7.70 -29.11 13.36
C PHE A 89 -6.73 -28.11 14.03
N LEU A 90 -5.79 -28.60 14.84
CA LEU A 90 -4.79 -27.77 15.51
C LEU A 90 -3.86 -27.09 14.49
N ALA A 91 -3.42 -27.82 13.47
CA ALA A 91 -2.62 -27.27 12.38
C ALA A 91 -3.34 -26.10 11.68
N GLY A 92 -4.63 -26.27 11.35
CA GLY A 92 -5.47 -25.24 10.75
C GLY A 92 -5.64 -24.03 11.66
N LYS A 93 -5.94 -24.25 12.95
CA LYS A 93 -6.08 -23.19 13.96
C LYS A 93 -4.80 -22.35 14.08
N PHE A 94 -3.65 -23.00 14.26
CA PHE A 94 -2.38 -22.27 14.41
C PHE A 94 -1.94 -21.59 13.10
N SER A 95 -2.22 -22.18 11.93
CA SER A 95 -1.97 -21.54 10.64
C SER A 95 -2.79 -20.27 10.46
N ALA A 96 -4.08 -20.32 10.82
CA ALA A 96 -4.96 -19.15 10.75
C ALA A 96 -4.50 -18.03 11.70
N ILE A 97 -4.16 -18.37 12.95
CA ILE A 97 -3.62 -17.39 13.92
C ILE A 97 -2.30 -16.80 13.42
N ALA A 98 -1.39 -17.61 12.92
CA ALA A 98 -0.09 -17.16 12.43
C ALA A 98 -0.24 -16.25 11.19
N GLY A 99 -1.07 -16.64 10.22
CA GLY A 99 -1.31 -15.87 9.00
C GLY A 99 -2.01 -14.54 9.26
N ALA A 100 -3.09 -14.56 10.02
CA ALA A 100 -3.82 -13.34 10.38
C ALA A 100 -2.99 -12.40 11.25
N GLY A 101 -2.24 -12.95 12.22
CA GLY A 101 -1.34 -12.18 13.07
C GLY A 101 -0.18 -11.56 12.31
N PHE A 102 0.43 -12.29 11.39
CA PHE A 102 1.46 -11.78 10.50
C PHE A 102 0.94 -10.61 9.64
N ALA A 103 -0.26 -10.76 9.05
CA ALA A 103 -0.88 -9.71 8.26
C ALA A 103 -1.24 -8.46 9.10
N LYS A 104 -1.73 -8.65 10.34
CA LYS A 104 -1.99 -7.57 11.28
C LYS A 104 -0.72 -6.74 11.52
N ASN A 105 0.38 -7.43 11.86
CA ASN A 105 1.64 -6.75 12.13
C ASN A 105 2.22 -6.07 10.90
N LEU A 106 2.12 -6.69 9.71
CA LEU A 106 2.55 -6.05 8.45
C LEU A 106 1.77 -4.78 8.14
N ARG A 107 0.45 -4.76 8.37
CA ARG A 107 -0.35 -3.54 8.18
C ARG A 107 0.06 -2.46 9.17
N HIS A 108 0.26 -2.83 10.43
CA HIS A 108 0.72 -1.92 11.47
C HIS A 108 2.09 -1.32 11.10
N ASP A 109 3.07 -2.17 10.79
CA ASP A 109 4.44 -1.75 10.48
C ASP A 109 4.50 -0.84 9.25
N GLN A 110 3.70 -1.14 8.21
CA GLN A 110 3.61 -0.28 7.02
C GLN A 110 2.91 1.05 7.35
N PHE A 111 1.81 1.03 8.11
CA PHE A 111 1.08 2.23 8.46
C PHE A 111 1.94 3.17 9.31
N GLU A 112 2.60 2.65 10.36
CA GLU A 112 3.54 3.40 11.20
C GLU A 112 4.67 4.01 10.36
N LYS A 113 5.23 3.21 9.43
CA LYS A 113 6.30 3.68 8.54
C LYS A 113 5.86 4.82 7.63
N VAL A 114 4.65 4.71 7.04
CA VAL A 114 4.07 5.75 6.17
C VAL A 114 3.78 7.04 6.95
N GLN A 115 3.34 6.95 8.21
CA GLN A 115 3.14 8.14 9.06
C GLN A 115 4.47 8.89 9.32
N GLY A 116 5.59 8.18 9.35
CA GLY A 116 6.93 8.78 9.51
C GLY A 116 7.57 9.28 8.21
N TYR A 117 6.89 9.21 7.06
CA TYR A 117 7.44 9.67 5.79
C TYR A 117 7.47 11.19 5.67
N SER A 118 8.51 11.69 5.01
CA SER A 118 8.52 13.06 4.50
C SER A 118 7.62 13.22 3.27
N PHE A 119 7.31 14.45 2.89
CA PHE A 119 6.56 14.72 1.66
C PHE A 119 7.29 14.18 0.42
N THR A 120 8.62 14.28 0.36
CA THR A 120 9.44 13.68 -0.73
C THR A 120 9.20 12.18 -0.88
N ASN A 121 9.08 11.45 0.24
CA ASN A 121 8.76 10.02 0.20
C ASN A 121 7.32 9.78 -0.26
N ILE A 122 6.35 10.58 0.22
CA ILE A 122 4.92 10.45 -0.16
C ILE A 122 4.73 10.76 -1.65
N ASP A 123 5.40 11.76 -2.19
CA ASP A 123 5.33 12.11 -3.62
C ASP A 123 5.85 10.99 -4.53
N ARG A 124 6.80 10.19 -4.03
CA ARG A 124 7.32 9.01 -4.73
C ARG A 124 6.30 7.88 -4.84
N PHE A 125 5.42 7.74 -3.88
CA PHE A 125 4.39 6.70 -3.83
C PHE A 125 3.01 7.34 -4.07
N SER A 126 2.29 6.91 -5.10
CA SER A 126 0.89 7.33 -5.24
C SER A 126 0.04 6.79 -4.07
N THR A 127 -0.95 7.55 -3.63
CA THR A 127 -1.88 7.15 -2.56
C THR A 127 -2.54 5.80 -2.85
N GLY A 128 -2.99 5.58 -4.09
CA GLY A 128 -3.56 4.30 -4.52
C GLY A 128 -2.59 3.13 -4.40
N SER A 129 -1.29 3.36 -4.69
CA SER A 129 -0.25 2.35 -4.53
C SER A 129 -0.05 1.96 -3.05
N ILE A 130 -0.04 2.94 -2.14
CA ILE A 130 0.07 2.68 -0.69
C ILE A 130 -1.15 1.89 -0.19
N ILE A 131 -2.36 2.27 -0.59
CA ILE A 131 -3.59 1.55 -0.23
C ILE A 131 -3.52 0.10 -0.70
N THR A 132 -3.13 -0.15 -1.95
CA THR A 132 -2.99 -1.52 -2.49
C THR A 132 -1.99 -2.35 -1.70
N ARG A 133 -0.87 -1.75 -1.26
CA ARG A 133 0.15 -2.44 -0.44
C ARG A 133 -0.35 -2.79 0.96
N LEU A 134 -1.15 -1.91 1.58
CA LEU A 134 -1.76 -2.14 2.90
C LEU A 134 -2.91 -3.14 2.87
N THR A 135 -3.56 -3.33 1.73
CA THR A 135 -4.76 -4.18 1.59
C THR A 135 -4.47 -5.45 0.80
N THR A 136 -4.44 -5.36 -0.51
CA THR A 136 -4.34 -6.51 -1.43
C THR A 136 -3.01 -7.24 -1.29
N ASP A 137 -1.88 -6.52 -1.26
CA ASP A 137 -0.55 -7.14 -1.16
C ASP A 137 -0.35 -7.85 0.17
N VAL A 138 -0.82 -7.27 1.29
CA VAL A 138 -0.77 -7.95 2.60
C VAL A 138 -1.66 -9.19 2.59
N THR A 139 -2.84 -9.15 1.97
CA THR A 139 -3.74 -10.31 1.88
C THR A 139 -3.13 -11.43 1.04
N ASN A 140 -2.50 -11.10 -0.09
CA ASN A 140 -1.77 -12.07 -0.90
C ASN A 140 -0.65 -12.74 -0.10
N LEU A 141 0.11 -11.96 0.65
CA LEU A 141 1.21 -12.46 1.45
C LEU A 141 0.72 -13.29 2.66
N GLN A 142 -0.40 -12.89 3.27
CA GLN A 142 -1.08 -13.67 4.32
C GLN A 142 -1.47 -15.07 3.82
N ASN A 143 -2.11 -15.13 2.66
CA ASN A 143 -2.56 -16.38 2.05
C ASN A 143 -1.38 -17.27 1.69
N ALA A 144 -0.34 -16.70 1.05
CA ALA A 144 0.88 -17.43 0.73
C ALA A 144 1.57 -17.95 1.99
N TYR A 145 1.71 -17.13 3.01
CA TYR A 145 2.31 -17.52 4.28
C TYR A 145 1.56 -18.68 4.94
N SER A 146 0.23 -18.58 5.07
CA SER A 146 -0.61 -19.65 5.62
C SER A 146 -0.51 -20.95 4.82
N MET A 147 -0.44 -20.84 3.49
CA MET A 147 -0.29 -21.98 2.60
C MET A 147 1.10 -22.64 2.74
N ILE A 148 2.17 -21.84 2.82
CA ILE A 148 3.54 -22.34 2.96
C ILE A 148 3.71 -23.09 4.28
N ILE A 149 3.26 -22.53 5.41
CA ILE A 149 3.45 -23.19 6.74
C ILE A 149 2.60 -24.44 6.92
N ARG A 150 1.54 -24.64 6.12
CA ARG A 150 0.66 -25.81 6.16
C ARG A 150 0.96 -26.78 5.01
N MET A 151 0.67 -26.37 3.79
CA MET A 151 0.80 -27.25 2.61
C MET A 151 2.25 -27.42 2.16
N GLY A 152 3.09 -26.38 2.33
CA GLY A 152 4.51 -26.42 2.02
C GLY A 152 5.30 -27.39 2.90
N VAL A 153 4.79 -27.68 4.10
CA VAL A 153 5.35 -28.73 4.99
C VAL A 153 4.74 -30.09 4.73
N ARG A 154 3.41 -30.14 4.52
CA ARG A 154 2.67 -31.40 4.27
C ARG A 154 3.17 -32.11 3.03
N ALA A 155 3.28 -31.42 1.89
CA ALA A 155 3.55 -32.08 0.62
C ALA A 155 4.93 -32.80 0.56
N PRO A 156 6.06 -32.16 0.97
CA PRO A 156 7.34 -32.87 1.04
C PRO A 156 7.33 -34.08 1.99
N ILE A 157 6.70 -33.93 3.18
CA ILE A 157 6.60 -35.03 4.15
C ILE A 157 5.83 -36.21 3.54
N MET A 158 4.69 -35.94 2.90
CA MET A 158 3.90 -36.99 2.25
C MET A 158 4.70 -37.73 1.18
N VAL A 159 5.41 -37.01 0.30
CA VAL A 159 6.24 -37.66 -0.75
C VAL A 159 7.33 -38.53 -0.13
N ILE A 160 8.09 -37.96 0.84
CA ILE A 160 9.23 -38.69 1.43
C ILE A 160 8.78 -39.91 2.26
N VAL A 161 7.79 -39.72 3.14
CA VAL A 161 7.36 -40.78 4.04
C VAL A 161 6.61 -41.88 3.27
N ALA A 162 5.73 -41.51 2.31
CA ALA A 162 5.05 -42.49 1.47
C ALA A 162 6.04 -43.30 0.62
N TRP A 163 7.10 -42.68 0.11
CA TRP A 163 8.17 -43.38 -0.61
C TRP A 163 8.93 -44.33 0.31
N ILE A 164 9.28 -43.94 1.55
CA ILE A 164 9.95 -44.82 2.53
C ILE A 164 9.10 -46.03 2.87
N PHE A 165 7.79 -45.85 3.11
CA PHE A 165 6.87 -46.97 3.40
C PHE A 165 6.69 -47.87 2.21
N SER A 166 6.56 -47.32 1.00
CA SER A 166 6.50 -48.09 -0.24
C SER A 166 7.79 -48.94 -0.46
N PHE A 167 8.97 -48.34 -0.18
CA PHE A 167 10.25 -49.02 -0.29
C PHE A 167 10.38 -50.19 0.68
N ARG A 168 9.81 -50.07 1.90
CA ARG A 168 9.79 -51.17 2.88
C ARG A 168 8.91 -52.34 2.45
N ILE A 169 7.80 -52.07 1.75
CA ILE A 169 6.89 -53.11 1.23
C ILE A 169 7.53 -53.80 0.03
N SER A 170 7.92 -53.08 -1.00
CA SER A 170 8.56 -53.65 -2.19
C SER A 170 9.54 -52.64 -2.81
N PRO A 171 10.87 -52.85 -2.68
CA PRO A 171 11.88 -52.00 -3.31
C PRO A 171 11.71 -51.92 -4.83
N SER A 172 11.32 -52.99 -5.50
CA SER A 172 11.14 -53.02 -6.96
C SER A 172 9.99 -52.15 -7.43
N ILE A 173 8.85 -52.16 -6.71
CA ILE A 173 7.68 -51.31 -7.03
C ILE A 173 7.94 -49.85 -6.65
N SER A 174 8.70 -49.58 -5.59
CA SER A 174 9.03 -48.22 -5.18
C SER A 174 9.85 -47.46 -6.22
N LEU A 175 10.55 -48.15 -7.13
CA LEU A 175 11.25 -47.49 -8.26
C LEU A 175 10.30 -46.84 -9.25
N VAL A 176 9.04 -47.29 -9.33
CA VAL A 176 8.00 -46.66 -10.16
C VAL A 176 7.77 -45.20 -9.68
N PHE A 177 7.71 -44.99 -8.34
CA PHE A 177 7.57 -43.63 -7.78
C PHE A 177 8.80 -42.80 -8.04
N LEU A 178 10.00 -43.38 -7.90
CA LEU A 178 11.26 -42.68 -8.14
C LEU A 178 11.40 -42.25 -9.61
N ALA A 179 10.79 -42.98 -10.54
CA ALA A 179 10.74 -42.59 -11.95
C ALA A 179 9.66 -41.54 -12.25
N CYS A 180 8.48 -41.67 -11.64
CA CYS A 180 7.35 -40.77 -11.89
C CYS A 180 7.54 -39.39 -11.27
N ILE A 181 8.16 -39.24 -10.09
CA ILE A 181 8.41 -37.97 -9.43
C ILE A 181 9.23 -37.01 -10.30
N PRO A 182 10.40 -37.41 -10.87
CA PRO A 182 11.16 -36.54 -11.78
C PRO A 182 10.40 -36.19 -13.06
N VAL A 183 9.67 -37.13 -13.65
CA VAL A 183 8.86 -36.87 -14.85
C VAL A 183 7.81 -35.81 -14.58
N LEU A 184 7.10 -35.93 -13.47
CA LEU A 184 6.14 -34.89 -13.06
C LEU A 184 6.83 -33.55 -12.74
N ALA A 185 7.93 -33.57 -11.99
CA ALA A 185 8.66 -32.35 -11.65
C ALA A 185 9.14 -31.62 -12.89
N ILE A 186 9.74 -32.33 -13.85
CA ILE A 186 10.19 -31.74 -15.14
C ILE A 186 9.00 -31.23 -15.93
N GLY A 187 7.91 -32.00 -16.02
CA GLY A 187 6.69 -31.59 -16.74
C GLY A 187 6.06 -30.33 -16.12
N LEU A 188 5.89 -30.31 -14.80
CA LEU A 188 5.31 -29.15 -14.07
C LEU A 188 6.21 -27.93 -14.15
N CYS A 189 7.52 -28.08 -13.95
CA CYS A 189 8.48 -26.99 -14.11
C CYS A 189 8.51 -26.46 -15.56
N GLY A 190 8.47 -27.36 -16.55
CA GLY A 190 8.40 -27.00 -17.97
C GLY A 190 7.15 -26.19 -18.29
N LEU A 191 5.97 -26.63 -17.81
CA LEU A 191 4.72 -25.88 -17.95
C LEU A 191 4.82 -24.50 -17.28
N ALA A 192 5.36 -24.43 -16.06
CA ALA A 192 5.52 -23.18 -15.32
C ALA A 192 6.42 -22.18 -16.07
N VAL A 193 7.55 -22.63 -16.62
CA VAL A 193 8.46 -21.79 -17.41
C VAL A 193 7.80 -21.30 -18.70
N LEU A 194 7.00 -22.13 -19.37
CA LEU A 194 6.29 -21.76 -20.59
C LEU A 194 5.14 -20.76 -20.34
N VAL A 195 4.46 -20.88 -19.21
CA VAL A 195 3.30 -20.05 -18.87
C VAL A 195 3.72 -18.70 -18.28
N HIS A 196 4.81 -18.66 -17.52
CA HIS A 196 5.29 -17.45 -16.81
C HIS A 196 5.33 -16.21 -17.70
N PRO A 197 5.98 -16.19 -18.90
CA PRO A 197 6.06 -15.00 -19.74
C PRO A 197 4.71 -14.59 -20.35
N VAL A 198 3.74 -15.52 -20.40
CA VAL A 198 2.38 -15.21 -20.87
C VAL A 198 1.61 -14.49 -19.76
N PHE A 199 1.67 -14.98 -18.53
CA PHE A 199 1.05 -14.32 -17.40
C PHE A 199 1.65 -12.93 -17.13
N GLU A 200 2.94 -12.77 -17.27
CA GLU A 200 3.59 -11.46 -17.14
C GLU A 200 3.00 -10.43 -18.12
N ARG A 201 2.80 -10.83 -19.39
CA ARG A 201 2.09 -9.97 -20.37
C ARG A 201 0.65 -9.71 -20.00
N VAL A 202 -0.06 -10.72 -19.50
CA VAL A 202 -1.45 -10.57 -19.03
C VAL A 202 -1.52 -9.52 -17.93
N PHE A 203 -0.67 -9.61 -16.90
CA PHE A 203 -0.64 -8.65 -15.80
C PHE A 203 -0.32 -7.23 -16.28
N HIS A 204 0.67 -7.06 -17.14
CA HIS A 204 0.95 -5.75 -17.75
C HIS A 204 -0.22 -5.18 -18.56
N THR A 205 -1.01 -6.06 -19.20
CA THR A 205 -2.20 -5.62 -19.94
C THR A 205 -3.34 -5.28 -19.00
N TYR A 206 -3.47 -5.98 -17.85
CA TYR A 206 -4.41 -5.62 -16.78
C TYR A 206 -4.09 -4.25 -16.17
N ASP A 207 -2.80 -3.92 -15.95
CA ASP A 207 -2.40 -2.59 -15.47
C ASP A 207 -2.85 -1.49 -16.43
N LYS A 208 -2.71 -1.73 -17.76
CA LYS A 208 -3.22 -0.80 -18.79
C LYS A 208 -4.74 -0.69 -18.77
N LEU A 209 -5.44 -1.79 -18.55
CA LEU A 209 -6.90 -1.80 -18.45
C LEU A 209 -7.35 -0.97 -17.23
N ASN A 210 -6.73 -1.20 -16.09
CA ASN A 210 -7.03 -0.46 -14.86
C ASN A 210 -6.81 1.04 -15.03
N ASN A 211 -5.71 1.44 -15.66
CA ASN A 211 -5.45 2.85 -15.95
C ASN A 211 -6.51 3.47 -16.87
N VAL A 212 -6.96 2.74 -17.91
CA VAL A 212 -8.02 3.22 -18.82
C VAL A 212 -9.35 3.33 -18.09
N VAL A 213 -9.68 2.39 -17.21
CA VAL A 213 -10.90 2.44 -16.39
C VAL A 213 -10.85 3.62 -15.42
N ASP A 214 -9.72 3.82 -14.72
CA ASP A 214 -9.54 4.92 -13.79
C ASP A 214 -9.65 6.29 -14.49
N GLU A 215 -8.94 6.46 -15.62
CA GLU A 215 -9.00 7.66 -16.48
C GLU A 215 -10.45 7.95 -16.93
N ASN A 216 -11.16 6.90 -17.38
CA ASN A 216 -12.52 7.02 -17.86
C ASN A 216 -13.50 7.39 -16.73
N LEU A 217 -13.38 6.77 -15.55
CA LEU A 217 -14.25 7.07 -14.41
C LEU A 217 -14.02 8.48 -13.88
N GLN A 218 -12.76 8.93 -13.80
CA GLN A 218 -12.44 10.30 -13.42
C GLN A 218 -12.95 11.31 -14.45
N GLY A 219 -12.82 10.98 -15.75
CA GLY A 219 -13.25 11.80 -16.87
C GLY A 219 -14.69 11.55 -17.35
N ILE A 220 -15.52 10.78 -16.64
CA ILE A 220 -16.82 10.33 -17.15
C ILE A 220 -17.77 11.48 -17.58
N ARG A 221 -17.70 12.61 -16.88
CA ARG A 221 -18.48 13.80 -17.24
C ARG A 221 -18.03 14.36 -18.59
N VAL A 222 -16.72 14.34 -18.88
CA VAL A 222 -16.18 14.77 -20.17
C VAL A 222 -16.60 13.81 -21.28
N VAL A 223 -16.46 12.50 -21.05
CA VAL A 223 -16.91 11.46 -22.01
C VAL A 223 -18.37 11.67 -22.38
N LYS A 224 -19.22 11.90 -21.37
CA LYS A 224 -20.66 12.15 -21.56
C LYS A 224 -20.94 13.47 -22.27
N SER A 225 -20.27 14.56 -21.91
CA SER A 225 -20.50 15.87 -22.52
C SER A 225 -20.07 15.93 -23.99
N TYR A 226 -19.10 15.11 -24.40
CA TYR A 226 -18.63 15.05 -25.79
C TYR A 226 -19.18 13.86 -26.59
N ASN A 227 -20.11 13.06 -26.05
CA ASN A 227 -20.71 11.87 -26.66
C ASN A 227 -19.63 10.88 -27.19
N ARG A 228 -18.61 10.59 -26.35
CA ARG A 228 -17.47 9.74 -26.72
C ARG A 228 -17.52 8.34 -26.10
N GLU A 229 -18.67 7.88 -25.64
CA GLU A 229 -18.85 6.57 -25.02
C GLU A 229 -18.42 5.42 -25.95
N ASN A 230 -18.78 5.50 -27.22
CA ASN A 230 -18.40 4.47 -28.19
C ASN A 230 -16.89 4.38 -28.39
N HIS A 231 -16.20 5.52 -28.40
CA HIS A 231 -14.73 5.56 -28.52
C HIS A 231 -14.05 4.92 -27.31
N GLU A 232 -14.49 5.26 -26.11
CA GLU A 232 -13.95 4.68 -24.88
C GLU A 232 -14.29 3.19 -24.74
N THR A 233 -15.49 2.79 -25.12
CA THR A 233 -15.89 1.37 -25.18
C THR A 233 -15.00 0.58 -26.17
N GLU A 234 -14.71 1.14 -27.32
CA GLU A 234 -13.81 0.49 -28.29
C GLU A 234 -12.37 0.40 -27.79
N LYS A 235 -11.87 1.45 -27.11
CA LYS A 235 -10.55 1.47 -26.44
C LYS A 235 -10.47 0.36 -25.38
N PHE A 236 -11.47 0.25 -24.54
CA PHE A 236 -11.61 -0.80 -23.53
C PHE A 236 -11.65 -2.20 -24.17
N ASN A 237 -12.50 -2.40 -25.16
CA ASN A 237 -12.68 -3.68 -25.83
C ASN A 237 -11.39 -4.18 -26.50
N ARG A 238 -10.59 -3.29 -27.10
CA ARG A 238 -9.29 -3.64 -27.68
C ARG A 238 -8.29 -4.18 -26.65
N ILE A 239 -8.30 -3.61 -25.45
CA ILE A 239 -7.42 -4.07 -24.35
C ILE A 239 -7.95 -5.39 -23.78
N SER A 240 -9.26 -5.48 -23.56
CA SER A 240 -9.94 -6.68 -23.07
C SER A 240 -9.73 -7.87 -24.02
N GLU A 241 -9.80 -7.66 -25.34
CA GLU A 241 -9.53 -8.68 -26.35
C GLU A 241 -8.07 -9.20 -26.30
N ARG A 242 -7.10 -8.34 -26.00
CA ARG A 242 -5.71 -8.77 -25.78
C ARG A 242 -5.58 -9.63 -24.55
N ILE A 243 -6.20 -9.22 -23.45
CA ILE A 243 -6.25 -10.01 -22.21
C ILE A 243 -6.86 -11.39 -22.51
N PHE A 244 -8.00 -11.42 -23.20
CA PHE A 244 -8.66 -12.66 -23.59
C PHE A 244 -7.74 -13.60 -24.37
N LYS A 245 -7.03 -13.07 -25.40
CA LYS A 245 -6.12 -13.88 -26.23
C LYS A 245 -4.93 -14.43 -25.41
N ASP A 246 -4.29 -13.57 -24.62
CA ASP A 246 -3.13 -13.99 -23.82
C ASP A 246 -3.56 -14.93 -22.69
N PHE A 247 -4.69 -14.65 -22.02
CA PHE A 247 -5.23 -15.50 -20.97
C PHE A 247 -5.63 -16.86 -21.53
N THR A 248 -6.33 -16.91 -22.66
CA THR A 248 -6.70 -18.17 -23.34
C THR A 248 -5.45 -18.98 -23.73
N LYS A 249 -4.37 -18.31 -24.15
CA LYS A 249 -3.09 -18.97 -24.42
C LYS A 249 -2.48 -19.56 -23.15
N ALA A 250 -2.47 -18.81 -22.05
CA ALA A 250 -1.99 -19.30 -20.76
C ALA A 250 -2.79 -20.51 -20.27
N GLU A 251 -4.13 -20.39 -20.27
CA GLU A 251 -5.04 -21.48 -19.88
C GLU A 251 -4.89 -22.72 -20.75
N ARG A 252 -4.70 -22.57 -22.07
CA ARG A 252 -4.44 -23.70 -22.98
C ARG A 252 -3.15 -24.44 -22.61
N ILE A 253 -2.08 -23.73 -22.22
CA ILE A 253 -0.84 -24.37 -21.77
C ILE A 253 -1.08 -25.04 -20.40
N MET A 254 -1.77 -24.36 -19.47
CA MET A 254 -2.08 -24.92 -18.15
C MET A 254 -3.03 -26.12 -18.22
N SER A 255 -3.91 -26.18 -19.21
CA SER A 255 -4.83 -27.31 -19.37
C SER A 255 -4.11 -28.65 -19.57
N PHE A 256 -2.85 -28.66 -20.02
CA PHE A 256 -2.01 -29.85 -20.11
C PHE A 256 -1.58 -30.38 -18.73
N ASN A 257 -1.67 -29.57 -17.67
CA ASN A 257 -1.28 -29.99 -16.33
C ASN A 257 -2.10 -31.21 -15.86
N ASN A 258 -3.42 -31.15 -15.98
CA ASN A 258 -4.31 -32.21 -15.51
C ASN A 258 -4.15 -33.53 -16.32
N PRO A 259 -4.14 -33.56 -17.67
CA PRO A 259 -3.82 -34.74 -18.44
C PRO A 259 -2.45 -35.36 -18.13
N LEU A 260 -1.39 -34.54 -17.98
CA LEU A 260 -0.05 -35.03 -17.63
C LEU A 260 -0.07 -35.76 -16.28
N MET A 261 -0.73 -35.16 -15.29
CA MET A 261 -0.85 -35.75 -13.98
C MET A 261 -1.65 -37.05 -14.02
N MET A 262 -2.82 -37.05 -14.68
CA MET A 262 -3.64 -38.25 -14.80
C MET A 262 -2.93 -39.39 -15.55
N LEU A 263 -2.15 -39.02 -16.57
CA LEU A 263 -1.30 -40.01 -17.25
C LEU A 263 -0.30 -40.67 -16.30
N CYS A 264 0.42 -39.86 -15.49
CA CYS A 264 1.35 -40.39 -14.49
C CYS A 264 0.64 -41.23 -13.43
N VAL A 265 -0.57 -40.82 -12.97
CA VAL A 265 -1.39 -41.60 -12.05
C VAL A 265 -1.72 -42.96 -12.64
N TYR A 266 -2.34 -43.00 -13.82
CA TYR A 266 -2.79 -44.25 -14.43
C TYR A 266 -1.62 -45.15 -14.83
N VAL A 267 -0.52 -44.59 -15.38
CA VAL A 267 0.67 -45.39 -15.69
C VAL A 267 1.28 -45.97 -14.40
N SER A 268 1.39 -45.18 -13.33
CA SER A 268 1.87 -45.68 -12.04
C SER A 268 0.96 -46.80 -11.49
N MET A 269 -0.37 -46.58 -11.51
CA MET A 269 -1.34 -47.56 -11.07
C MET A 269 -1.25 -48.88 -11.86
N LEU A 270 -1.17 -48.81 -13.19
CA LEU A 270 -1.04 -49.98 -14.05
C LEU A 270 0.25 -50.76 -13.77
N LEU A 271 1.39 -50.03 -13.65
CA LEU A 271 2.68 -50.67 -13.33
C LEU A 271 2.68 -51.31 -11.95
N ILE A 272 2.15 -50.63 -10.93
CA ILE A 272 2.03 -51.16 -9.57
C ILE A 272 1.12 -52.38 -9.53
N ALA A 273 -0.06 -52.31 -10.19
CA ALA A 273 -0.99 -53.44 -10.26
C ALA A 273 -0.38 -54.62 -11.01
N TRP A 274 0.30 -54.37 -12.14
CA TRP A 274 0.96 -55.44 -12.92
C TRP A 274 2.10 -56.12 -12.14
N MET A 275 3.06 -55.34 -11.64
CA MET A 275 4.20 -55.83 -10.87
C MET A 275 3.75 -56.48 -9.56
N GLY A 276 2.77 -55.88 -8.89
CA GLY A 276 2.20 -56.36 -7.65
C GLY A 276 1.46 -57.70 -7.85
N ALA A 277 0.62 -57.81 -8.90
CA ALA A 277 -0.06 -59.06 -9.22
C ALA A 277 0.94 -60.19 -9.52
N GLN A 278 2.01 -59.91 -10.28
CA GLN A 278 3.06 -60.92 -10.53
C GLN A 278 3.73 -61.37 -9.22
N GLN A 279 4.05 -60.46 -8.29
CA GLN A 279 4.66 -60.81 -7.02
C GLN A 279 3.70 -61.57 -6.10
N ILE A 280 2.41 -61.20 -6.06
CA ILE A 280 1.37 -61.89 -5.27
C ILE A 280 1.16 -63.35 -5.78
N VAL A 281 1.08 -63.55 -7.10
CA VAL A 281 0.98 -64.88 -7.70
C VAL A 281 2.20 -65.69 -7.37
N ALA A 282 3.40 -65.15 -7.43
CA ALA A 282 4.65 -65.85 -7.10
C ALA A 282 4.77 -66.21 -5.60
N SER A 283 4.27 -65.31 -4.69
CA SER A 283 4.27 -65.54 -3.24
C SER A 283 3.11 -66.40 -2.72
N GLY A 284 2.09 -66.69 -3.56
CA GLY A 284 0.86 -67.36 -3.14
C GLY A 284 0.06 -66.55 -2.09
N ASN A 285 0.18 -65.18 -2.10
CA ASN A 285 -0.42 -64.27 -1.11
C ASN A 285 0.08 -64.56 0.33
N ASN A 286 1.32 -65.01 0.47
CA ASN A 286 1.93 -65.31 1.77
C ASN A 286 2.93 -64.22 2.14
N ALA A 287 2.68 -63.48 3.21
CA ALA A 287 3.52 -62.37 3.70
C ALA A 287 4.98 -62.78 3.99
N ALA A 288 5.23 -64.07 4.32
CA ALA A 288 6.58 -64.59 4.55
C ALA A 288 7.36 -64.83 3.24
N LEU A 289 6.69 -64.96 2.10
CA LEU A 289 7.27 -65.24 0.80
C LEU A 289 7.31 -64.06 -0.17
N GLY A 290 6.56 -63.03 0.13
CA GLY A 290 6.54 -61.82 -0.72
C GLY A 290 5.34 -60.93 -0.49
N LEU A 291 4.91 -60.24 -1.55
CA LEU A 291 3.84 -59.27 -1.52
C LEU A 291 2.46 -59.89 -1.28
N THR A 292 1.62 -59.22 -0.49
CA THR A 292 0.23 -59.62 -0.21
C THR A 292 -0.77 -58.69 -0.91
N ALA A 293 -2.06 -59.05 -0.90
CA ALA A 293 -3.15 -58.25 -1.42
C ALA A 293 -3.33 -56.96 -0.60
N GLY A 294 -3.12 -57.02 0.72
CA GLY A 294 -3.09 -55.83 1.58
C GLY A 294 -1.97 -54.87 1.21
N ASP A 295 -0.78 -55.39 1.01
CA ASP A 295 0.38 -54.59 0.59
C ASP A 295 0.15 -53.89 -0.77
N LEU A 296 -0.46 -54.57 -1.73
CA LEU A 296 -0.80 -53.99 -3.02
C LEU A 296 -1.78 -52.80 -2.85
N THR A 297 -2.78 -52.99 -1.98
CA THR A 297 -3.76 -51.92 -1.68
C THR A 297 -3.08 -50.70 -1.06
N ALA A 298 -2.12 -50.91 -0.14
CA ALA A 298 -1.33 -49.84 0.45
C ALA A 298 -0.47 -49.10 -0.60
N LEU A 299 0.21 -49.86 -1.49
CA LEU A 299 1.05 -49.28 -2.56
C LEU A 299 0.24 -48.42 -3.54
N VAL A 300 -0.97 -48.85 -3.91
CA VAL A 300 -1.88 -48.04 -4.76
C VAL A 300 -2.29 -46.76 -4.03
N THR A 301 -2.57 -46.85 -2.73
CA THR A 301 -2.93 -45.67 -1.93
C THR A 301 -1.76 -44.70 -1.82
N TYR A 302 -0.52 -45.18 -1.62
CA TYR A 302 0.68 -44.34 -1.62
C TYR A 302 0.92 -43.67 -2.96
N ALA A 303 0.64 -44.36 -4.08
CA ALA A 303 0.70 -43.72 -5.40
C ALA A 303 -0.19 -42.50 -5.49
N MET A 304 -1.45 -42.63 -5.08
CA MET A 304 -2.40 -41.51 -5.08
C MET A 304 -1.94 -40.35 -4.16
N GLN A 305 -1.45 -40.70 -2.96
CA GLN A 305 -0.98 -39.66 -2.00
C GLN A 305 0.25 -38.90 -2.52
N ILE A 306 1.24 -39.59 -3.11
CA ILE A 306 2.43 -38.95 -3.71
C ILE A 306 2.02 -38.01 -4.83
N LEU A 307 1.12 -38.43 -5.71
CA LEU A 307 0.67 -37.65 -6.85
C LEU A 307 -0.12 -36.41 -6.39
N MET A 308 -1.00 -36.54 -5.40
CA MET A 308 -1.71 -35.42 -4.79
C MET A 308 -0.74 -34.45 -4.11
N ALA A 309 0.30 -34.92 -3.44
CA ALA A 309 1.33 -34.09 -2.83
C ALA A 309 2.12 -33.32 -3.89
N MET A 310 2.40 -33.90 -5.05
CA MET A 310 3.03 -33.21 -6.18
C MET A 310 2.15 -32.09 -6.74
N MET A 311 0.81 -32.31 -6.82
CA MET A 311 -0.14 -31.24 -7.17
C MET A 311 -0.07 -30.06 -6.20
N MET A 312 -0.07 -30.35 -4.90
CA MET A 312 0.04 -29.33 -3.86
C MET A 312 1.33 -28.53 -4.00
N LEU A 313 2.47 -29.19 -4.28
CA LEU A 313 3.75 -28.50 -4.53
C LEU A 313 3.69 -27.55 -5.73
N SER A 314 3.05 -27.97 -6.82
CA SER A 314 2.85 -27.13 -8.00
C SER A 314 2.03 -25.88 -7.67
N MET A 315 0.93 -26.04 -6.93
CA MET A 315 0.08 -24.91 -6.51
C MET A 315 0.83 -23.92 -5.59
N ILE A 316 1.62 -24.46 -4.65
CA ILE A 316 2.46 -23.64 -3.76
C ILE A 316 3.47 -22.82 -4.55
N PHE A 317 4.12 -23.43 -5.54
CA PHE A 317 5.10 -22.77 -6.40
C PHE A 317 4.50 -21.57 -7.12
N VAL A 318 3.31 -21.73 -7.74
CA VAL A 318 2.58 -20.64 -8.40
C VAL A 318 2.24 -19.53 -7.39
N MET A 319 1.74 -19.90 -6.20
CA MET A 319 1.39 -18.93 -5.16
C MET A 319 2.61 -18.15 -4.65
N CYS A 320 3.76 -18.80 -4.53
CA CYS A 320 5.02 -18.13 -4.16
C CYS A 320 5.43 -17.10 -5.20
N ILE A 321 5.31 -17.40 -6.50
CA ILE A 321 5.62 -16.45 -7.58
C ILE A 321 4.72 -15.22 -7.51
N ILE A 322 3.40 -15.41 -7.39
CA ILE A 322 2.44 -14.31 -7.28
C ILE A 322 2.74 -13.44 -6.05
N SER A 323 3.03 -14.08 -4.92
CA SER A 323 3.27 -13.38 -3.66
C SER A 323 4.63 -12.69 -3.60
N GLN A 324 5.60 -13.09 -4.42
CA GLN A 324 6.92 -12.44 -4.48
C GLN A 324 6.80 -10.97 -4.86
N ALA A 325 6.00 -10.63 -5.88
CA ALA A 325 5.80 -9.25 -6.30
C ALA A 325 5.15 -8.40 -5.18
N SER A 326 4.16 -8.95 -4.48
CA SER A 326 3.54 -8.29 -3.32
C SER A 326 4.53 -8.09 -2.17
N ALA A 327 5.38 -9.11 -1.89
CA ALA A 327 6.42 -9.04 -0.87
C ALA A 327 7.46 -7.94 -1.18
N GLU A 328 7.89 -7.82 -2.43
CA GLU A 328 8.84 -6.79 -2.87
C GLU A 328 8.25 -5.38 -2.72
N ARG A 329 6.97 -5.17 -3.10
CA ARG A 329 6.29 -3.88 -2.92
C ARG A 329 6.14 -3.49 -1.45
N ILE A 330 5.78 -4.44 -0.58
CA ILE A 330 5.72 -4.21 0.87
C ILE A 330 7.09 -3.86 1.43
N CYS A 331 8.14 -4.59 1.04
CA CYS A 331 9.50 -4.31 1.48
C CYS A 331 10.01 -2.95 1.00
N GLN A 332 9.59 -2.45 -0.15
CA GLN A 332 9.90 -1.08 -0.59
C GLN A 332 9.39 -0.05 0.42
N VAL A 333 8.16 -0.23 0.93
CA VAL A 333 7.62 0.66 1.97
C VAL A 333 8.36 0.50 3.29
N LEU A 334 8.57 -0.74 3.75
CA LEU A 334 9.20 -0.97 5.06
C LEU A 334 10.67 -0.51 5.12
N ASN A 335 11.38 -0.55 4.00
CA ASN A 335 12.80 -0.17 3.91
C ASN A 335 13.02 1.28 3.45
N GLU A 336 11.97 2.00 3.07
CA GLU A 336 12.09 3.42 2.73
C GLU A 336 12.38 4.23 4.00
N GLU A 337 13.37 5.09 3.95
CA GLU A 337 13.74 5.97 5.07
C GLU A 337 13.25 7.39 4.80
N SER A 338 12.77 8.06 5.84
CA SER A 338 12.36 9.47 5.73
C SER A 338 13.57 10.32 5.35
N THR A 339 13.41 11.19 4.35
CA THR A 339 14.47 12.12 3.94
C THR A 339 14.59 13.30 4.90
N VAL A 340 13.56 13.57 5.70
CA VAL A 340 13.53 14.63 6.71
C VAL A 340 13.46 13.97 8.08
N THR A 341 14.51 14.16 8.88
CA THR A 341 14.66 13.57 10.23
C THR A 341 15.11 14.62 11.22
N ASN A 342 14.89 14.38 12.50
CA ASN A 342 15.41 15.23 13.57
C ASN A 342 16.95 15.08 13.67
N PRO A 343 17.69 16.16 13.98
CA PRO A 343 19.09 16.07 14.35
C PRO A 343 19.27 15.37 15.70
N GLU A 344 20.53 15.01 16.05
CA GLU A 344 20.82 14.33 17.32
C GLU A 344 20.49 15.19 18.56
N ASN A 345 20.65 16.53 18.45
CA ASN A 345 20.35 17.49 19.51
C ASN A 345 19.45 18.59 18.97
N PRO A 346 18.14 18.33 18.83
CA PRO A 346 17.22 19.29 18.25
C PRO A 346 16.96 20.48 19.16
N VAL A 347 16.76 21.64 18.56
CA VAL A 347 16.26 22.83 19.27
C VAL A 347 14.77 22.65 19.56
N MET A 348 14.42 22.80 20.84
CA MET A 348 13.07 22.51 21.36
C MET A 348 12.20 23.76 21.55
N GLU A 349 12.60 24.91 21.05
CA GLU A 349 11.83 26.15 21.16
C GLU A 349 12.05 27.06 19.94
N VAL A 350 10.95 27.50 19.33
CA VAL A 350 10.95 28.56 18.32
C VAL A 350 10.75 29.89 19.02
N LYS A 351 11.72 30.79 18.95
CA LYS A 351 11.71 32.05 19.73
C LYS A 351 10.65 33.04 19.25
N ASN A 352 10.58 33.29 17.96
CA ASN A 352 9.67 34.23 17.32
C ASN A 352 9.32 33.80 15.90
N GLY A 353 8.51 34.61 15.20
CA GLY A 353 8.07 34.35 13.83
C GLY A 353 8.96 34.95 12.74
N GLU A 354 10.23 35.29 13.02
CA GLU A 354 11.17 35.75 12.01
C GLU A 354 11.53 34.63 11.03
N ILE A 355 11.58 34.94 9.73
CA ILE A 355 11.95 33.97 8.68
C ILE A 355 13.04 34.59 7.83
N ASP A 356 14.12 33.82 7.58
CA ASP A 356 15.29 34.28 6.85
C ASP A 356 15.71 33.24 5.83
N PHE A 357 15.51 33.52 4.54
CA PHE A 357 15.97 32.72 3.41
C PHE A 357 17.32 33.28 2.95
N ASN A 358 18.39 32.50 3.09
CA ASN A 358 19.73 32.87 2.69
C ASN A 358 20.14 32.07 1.46
N HIS A 359 20.09 32.67 0.28
CA HIS A 359 20.48 32.06 -0.99
C HIS A 359 19.88 30.66 -1.19
N VAL A 360 18.57 30.52 -0.94
CA VAL A 360 17.89 29.23 -0.97
C VAL A 360 17.62 28.78 -2.39
N THR A 361 18.14 27.61 -2.74
CA THR A 361 17.79 26.87 -3.97
C THR A 361 17.08 25.58 -3.60
N PHE A 362 16.01 25.24 -4.33
CA PHE A 362 15.23 24.05 -4.05
C PHE A 362 14.86 23.28 -5.31
N ARG A 363 14.94 21.93 -5.22
CA ARG A 363 14.54 20.95 -6.24
C ARG A 363 13.73 19.83 -5.60
N TYR A 364 12.60 19.42 -6.20
CA TYR A 364 11.84 18.26 -5.73
C TYR A 364 12.57 16.93 -5.98
N SER A 365 13.44 16.90 -7.00
CA SER A 365 14.26 15.72 -7.32
C SER A 365 15.68 16.15 -7.60
N ALA A 366 16.66 15.41 -7.06
CA ALA A 366 18.09 15.62 -7.34
C ALA A 366 18.44 15.47 -8.83
N THR A 367 17.58 14.79 -9.62
CA THR A 367 17.76 14.59 -11.07
C THR A 367 17.15 15.70 -11.93
N SER A 368 16.44 16.66 -11.32
CA SER A 368 15.85 17.79 -12.06
C SER A 368 16.93 18.74 -12.55
N GLU A 369 16.96 19.02 -13.86
CA GLU A 369 17.93 19.94 -14.46
C GLU A 369 17.78 21.39 -13.96
N LYS A 370 16.54 21.82 -13.77
CA LYS A 370 16.24 23.19 -13.31
C LYS A 370 15.74 23.18 -11.86
N PRO A 371 16.18 24.15 -11.03
CA PRO A 371 15.60 24.37 -9.71
C PRO A 371 14.15 24.86 -9.82
N VAL A 372 13.36 24.57 -8.81
CA VAL A 372 12.00 25.11 -8.66
C VAL A 372 12.04 26.47 -7.97
N LEU A 373 12.95 26.64 -7.01
CA LEU A 373 13.32 27.91 -6.42
C LEU A 373 14.80 28.13 -6.68
N ASP A 374 15.17 29.32 -7.12
CA ASP A 374 16.51 29.65 -7.58
C ASP A 374 17.01 30.93 -6.91
N ASP A 375 17.98 30.78 -6.01
CA ASP A 375 18.67 31.86 -5.30
C ASP A 375 17.70 32.81 -4.58
N ILE A 376 16.87 32.29 -3.71
CA ILE A 376 15.94 33.11 -2.90
C ILE A 376 16.68 33.71 -1.71
N ASP A 377 16.75 35.02 -1.66
CA ASP A 377 17.28 35.83 -0.55
C ASP A 377 16.17 36.75 -0.03
N LEU A 378 15.67 36.49 1.20
CA LEU A 378 14.49 37.16 1.74
C LEU A 378 14.48 37.13 3.26
N LYS A 379 14.22 38.30 3.86
CA LYS A 379 14.06 38.45 5.32
C LYS A 379 12.67 38.96 5.68
N ILE A 380 11.93 38.21 6.50
CA ILE A 380 10.60 38.52 7.02
C ILE A 380 10.73 38.70 8.53
N ARG A 381 10.36 39.89 9.05
CA ARG A 381 10.36 40.15 10.50
C ARG A 381 9.17 39.49 11.19
N SER A 382 9.34 39.18 12.47
CA SER A 382 8.25 38.66 13.30
C SER A 382 7.06 39.65 13.33
N GLY A 383 5.85 39.12 13.18
CA GLY A 383 4.60 39.89 13.16
C GLY A 383 4.22 40.51 11.81
N MET A 384 5.13 40.51 10.81
CA MET A 384 4.82 41.06 9.48
C MET A 384 3.75 40.22 8.76
N THR A 385 2.94 40.92 7.97
CA THR A 385 2.06 40.32 6.98
C THR A 385 2.72 40.43 5.60
N VAL A 386 3.01 39.29 4.98
CA VAL A 386 3.66 39.19 3.67
C VAL A 386 2.68 38.62 2.65
N GLY A 387 2.40 39.35 1.60
CA GLY A 387 1.65 38.91 0.43
C GLY A 387 2.58 38.28 -0.62
N ILE A 388 2.15 37.19 -1.26
CA ILE A 388 2.91 36.61 -2.38
C ILE A 388 2.00 36.53 -3.59
N VAL A 389 2.41 37.16 -4.68
CA VAL A 389 1.70 37.18 -5.97
C VAL A 389 2.60 36.68 -7.09
N GLY A 390 2.02 36.29 -8.20
CA GLY A 390 2.75 35.83 -9.40
C GLY A 390 1.92 34.84 -10.22
N GLY A 391 2.38 34.55 -11.41
CA GLY A 391 1.71 33.63 -12.35
C GLY A 391 1.54 32.20 -11.83
N THR A 392 0.72 31.41 -12.51
CA THR A 392 0.61 29.97 -12.23
C THR A 392 1.95 29.31 -12.55
N GLY A 393 2.47 28.49 -11.62
CA GLY A 393 3.76 27.84 -11.80
C GLY A 393 4.98 28.66 -11.36
N SER A 394 4.80 29.86 -10.77
CA SER A 394 5.91 30.70 -10.25
C SER A 394 6.54 30.20 -8.94
N ALA A 395 6.16 29.00 -8.46
CA ALA A 395 6.70 28.31 -7.28
C ALA A 395 6.35 28.92 -5.90
N LYS A 396 5.28 29.70 -5.79
CA LYS A 396 4.81 30.31 -4.53
C LYS A 396 4.57 29.28 -3.42
N SER A 397 3.80 28.24 -3.73
CA SER A 397 3.52 27.16 -2.75
C SER A 397 4.79 26.41 -2.34
N SER A 398 5.74 26.23 -3.27
CA SER A 398 7.02 25.56 -2.96
C SER A 398 7.84 26.39 -1.95
N LEU A 399 7.84 27.72 -2.07
CA LEU A 399 8.53 28.61 -1.14
C LEU A 399 8.02 28.44 0.29
N VAL A 400 6.71 28.51 0.48
CA VAL A 400 6.11 28.47 1.82
C VAL A 400 6.14 27.07 2.45
N GLN A 401 6.18 26.00 1.65
CA GLN A 401 6.30 24.62 2.13
C GLN A 401 7.66 24.31 2.77
N LEU A 402 8.69 25.09 2.49
CA LEU A 402 9.99 24.96 3.15
C LEU A 402 9.96 25.45 4.60
N VAL A 403 9.12 26.43 4.95
CA VAL A 403 9.07 27.05 6.30
C VAL A 403 8.72 26.02 7.39
N PRO A 404 7.66 25.18 7.26
CA PRO A 404 7.38 24.10 8.21
C PRO A 404 8.26 22.84 7.96
N ARG A 405 9.33 22.98 7.15
CA ARG A 405 10.22 21.88 6.78
C ARG A 405 9.44 20.65 6.26
N LEU A 406 8.52 20.86 5.30
CA LEU A 406 7.89 19.74 4.57
C LEU A 406 8.89 19.12 3.59
N TYR A 407 9.82 19.93 3.11
CA TYR A 407 10.99 19.56 2.31
C TYR A 407 12.22 20.27 2.85
N ASP A 408 13.40 19.69 2.69
CA ASP A 408 14.67 20.36 2.98
C ASP A 408 15.16 21.14 1.77
N VAL A 409 15.81 22.26 2.01
CA VAL A 409 16.46 23.09 0.97
C VAL A 409 17.60 22.30 0.32
N THR A 410 17.80 22.48 -1.00
CA THR A 410 18.89 21.83 -1.74
C THR A 410 20.22 22.56 -1.51
N GLU A 411 20.20 23.89 -1.55
CA GLU A 411 21.36 24.77 -1.32
C GLU A 411 20.91 25.97 -0.49
N GLY A 412 21.84 26.60 0.21
CA GLY A 412 21.56 27.71 1.11
C GLY A 412 21.05 27.28 2.48
N SER A 413 20.44 28.21 3.21
CA SER A 413 19.86 27.97 4.53
C SER A 413 18.56 28.74 4.73
N LEU A 414 17.60 28.10 5.42
CA LEU A 414 16.36 28.72 5.85
C LEU A 414 16.31 28.73 7.37
N LYS A 415 16.12 29.91 7.95
CA LYS A 415 16.04 30.09 9.41
C LYS A 415 14.67 30.56 9.82
N VAL A 416 14.19 30.04 10.95
CA VAL A 416 12.99 30.48 11.65
C VAL A 416 13.39 30.87 13.07
N GLY A 417 13.02 32.08 13.51
CA GLY A 417 13.43 32.58 14.83
C GLY A 417 14.95 32.63 15.04
N GLY A 418 15.72 32.79 13.94
CA GLY A 418 17.18 32.84 13.93
C GLY A 418 17.91 31.52 13.91
N VAL A 419 17.20 30.37 13.94
CA VAL A 419 17.76 29.00 13.92
C VAL A 419 17.40 28.32 12.62
N ASP A 420 18.34 27.56 12.01
CA ASP A 420 18.07 26.80 10.78
C ASP A 420 16.95 25.79 11.03
N VAL A 421 16.04 25.67 10.08
CA VAL A 421 14.88 24.73 10.19
C VAL A 421 15.32 23.28 10.35
N ARG A 422 16.54 22.93 9.91
CA ARG A 422 17.12 21.58 10.03
C ARG A 422 17.57 21.23 11.45
N ASP A 423 17.80 22.27 12.28
CA ASP A 423 18.30 22.10 13.65
C ASP A 423 17.15 21.96 14.67
N TYR A 424 15.92 22.22 14.28
CA TYR A 424 14.75 22.06 15.14
C TYR A 424 14.29 20.60 15.25
N ASP A 425 13.62 20.31 16.37
CA ASP A 425 12.67 19.20 16.42
C ASP A 425 11.50 19.48 15.47
N LEU A 426 11.14 18.52 14.62
CA LEU A 426 10.11 18.68 13.59
C LEU A 426 8.73 18.96 14.16
N GLU A 427 8.39 18.34 15.29
CA GLU A 427 7.09 18.53 15.95
C GLU A 427 7.02 19.95 16.54
N VAL A 428 8.06 20.37 17.24
CA VAL A 428 8.18 21.72 17.82
C VAL A 428 8.12 22.81 16.74
N LEU A 429 8.85 22.66 15.62
CA LEU A 429 8.80 23.62 14.52
C LEU A 429 7.39 23.67 13.91
N ARG A 430 6.83 22.52 13.58
CA ARG A 430 5.51 22.42 12.95
C ARG A 430 4.39 22.86 13.86
N ASP A 431 4.56 22.80 15.18
CA ASP A 431 3.60 23.34 16.14
C ASP A 431 3.55 24.86 16.14
N GLN A 432 4.65 25.51 15.81
CA GLN A 432 4.71 26.96 15.73
C GLN A 432 4.45 27.52 14.33
N VAL A 433 4.36 26.66 13.31
CA VAL A 433 4.03 27.03 11.94
C VAL A 433 2.72 26.36 11.52
N ALA A 434 1.64 27.12 11.43
CA ALA A 434 0.37 26.61 10.91
C ALA A 434 0.27 26.93 9.42
N MET A 435 -0.17 25.96 8.64
CA MET A 435 -0.33 26.11 7.20
C MET A 435 -1.72 25.64 6.75
N VAL A 436 -2.43 26.53 6.05
CA VAL A 436 -3.65 26.20 5.32
C VAL A 436 -3.28 25.97 3.86
N LEU A 437 -3.38 24.71 3.42
CA LEU A 437 -3.00 24.30 2.09
C LEU A 437 -4.02 24.74 1.03
N GLN A 438 -3.61 24.90 -0.21
CA GLN A 438 -4.49 25.20 -1.34
C GLN A 438 -5.64 24.18 -1.47
N LYS A 439 -5.35 22.89 -1.29
CA LYS A 439 -6.37 21.83 -1.26
C LYS A 439 -6.82 21.61 0.19
N ASN A 440 -7.92 22.26 0.54
CA ASN A 440 -8.52 22.17 1.87
C ASN A 440 -9.20 20.80 2.08
N VAL A 441 -8.75 20.03 3.07
CA VAL A 441 -9.26 18.71 3.40
C VAL A 441 -9.82 18.69 4.81
N LEU A 442 -11.05 18.19 4.94
CA LEU A 442 -11.68 17.87 6.23
C LEU A 442 -11.77 16.35 6.35
N PHE A 443 -11.65 15.85 7.57
CA PHE A 443 -11.80 14.44 7.88
C PHE A 443 -13.25 14.11 8.26
N SER A 444 -13.61 12.84 8.12
CA SER A 444 -14.90 12.35 8.62
C SER A 444 -14.96 12.51 10.14
N GLY A 445 -16.03 13.08 10.63
CA GLY A 445 -16.22 13.40 12.06
C GLY A 445 -16.99 14.69 12.25
N THR A 446 -17.18 15.15 13.46
CA THR A 446 -17.89 16.43 13.72
C THR A 446 -17.04 17.64 13.33
N ILE A 447 -17.68 18.81 13.19
CA ILE A 447 -16.96 20.08 13.02
C ILE A 447 -15.99 20.30 14.17
N ALA A 448 -16.43 20.09 15.43
CA ALA A 448 -15.59 20.24 16.61
C ALA A 448 -14.36 19.31 16.59
N GLU A 449 -14.53 18.04 16.22
CA GLU A 449 -13.41 17.09 16.04
C GLU A 449 -12.43 17.55 14.98
N ASN A 450 -12.92 18.03 13.84
CA ASN A 450 -12.07 18.59 12.80
C ASN A 450 -11.27 19.82 13.25
N LEU A 451 -11.85 20.67 14.07
CA LEU A 451 -11.18 21.86 14.60
C LEU A 451 -10.13 21.49 15.67
N ARG A 452 -10.40 20.47 16.50
CA ARG A 452 -9.44 19.96 17.50
C ARG A 452 -8.18 19.34 16.91
N TRP A 453 -8.10 19.13 15.61
CA TRP A 453 -6.82 18.83 14.95
C TRP A 453 -5.80 19.97 15.09
N GLY A 454 -6.25 21.21 15.24
CA GLY A 454 -5.39 22.35 15.54
C GLY A 454 -4.86 22.35 16.99
N ASN A 455 -5.72 21.98 17.93
CA ASN A 455 -5.39 21.81 19.34
C ASN A 455 -6.34 20.78 19.98
N PRO A 456 -5.87 19.55 20.29
CA PRO A 456 -6.70 18.49 20.87
C PRO A 456 -7.36 18.88 22.21
N ASN A 457 -6.76 19.80 22.95
CA ASN A 457 -7.21 20.23 24.26
C ASN A 457 -8.02 21.54 24.21
N ALA A 458 -8.36 22.04 23.00
CA ALA A 458 -9.12 23.29 22.87
C ALA A 458 -10.50 23.18 23.52
N THR A 459 -10.85 24.17 24.33
CA THR A 459 -12.18 24.33 24.90
C THR A 459 -13.19 24.72 23.82
N ASP A 460 -14.48 24.51 24.09
CA ASP A 460 -15.53 24.89 23.14
C ASP A 460 -15.57 26.40 22.91
N GLU A 461 -15.18 27.19 23.92
CA GLU A 461 -15.04 28.66 23.80
C GLU A 461 -13.91 29.05 22.86
N GLU A 462 -12.72 28.39 22.96
CA GLU A 462 -11.60 28.62 22.05
C GLU A 462 -11.94 28.21 20.63
N ILE A 463 -12.63 27.09 20.45
CA ILE A 463 -13.14 26.62 19.15
C ILE A 463 -14.07 27.67 18.54
N ARG A 464 -15.03 28.16 19.32
CA ARG A 464 -15.97 29.18 18.87
C ARG A 464 -15.27 30.48 18.51
N HIS A 465 -14.33 30.95 19.34
CA HIS A 465 -13.55 32.14 19.07
C HIS A 465 -12.75 32.03 17.76
N ALA A 466 -12.03 30.91 17.55
CA ALA A 466 -11.31 30.69 16.29
C ALA A 466 -12.25 30.66 15.07
N CYS A 467 -13.45 30.11 15.21
CA CYS A 467 -14.48 30.14 14.18
C CYS A 467 -15.03 31.53 13.90
N GLN A 468 -15.15 32.39 14.93
CA GLN A 468 -15.53 33.78 14.75
C GLN A 468 -14.48 34.56 13.97
N LEU A 469 -13.18 34.39 14.30
CA LEU A 469 -12.07 35.00 13.58
C LEU A 469 -12.02 34.55 12.10
N ALA A 470 -12.28 33.27 11.84
CA ALA A 470 -12.33 32.71 10.50
C ALA A 470 -13.68 32.96 9.78
N GLN A 471 -14.62 33.73 10.37
CA GLN A 471 -15.97 33.97 9.87
C GLN A 471 -16.75 32.67 9.62
N ALA A 472 -16.49 31.63 10.42
CA ALA A 472 -17.12 30.32 10.29
C ALA A 472 -18.31 30.11 11.25
N ASP A 473 -18.32 30.78 12.42
CA ASP A 473 -19.36 30.58 13.44
C ASP A 473 -20.77 30.86 12.90
N GLY A 474 -20.94 31.88 12.05
CA GLY A 474 -22.24 32.24 11.51
C GLY A 474 -22.94 31.07 10.80
N PHE A 475 -22.29 30.44 9.82
CA PHE A 475 -22.90 29.31 9.11
C PHE A 475 -22.96 28.04 9.96
N ILE A 476 -22.05 27.85 10.93
CA ILE A 476 -22.10 26.72 11.84
C ILE A 476 -23.36 26.76 12.69
N GLN A 477 -23.75 27.94 13.17
CA GLN A 477 -24.97 28.13 13.98
C GLN A 477 -26.26 27.87 13.17
N GLU A 478 -26.22 27.92 11.85
CA GLU A 478 -27.33 27.61 10.96
C GLU A 478 -27.55 26.09 10.79
N PHE A 479 -26.53 25.27 11.08
CA PHE A 479 -26.69 23.81 11.04
C PHE A 479 -27.53 23.31 12.23
N PRO A 480 -28.38 22.27 12.05
CA PRO A 480 -29.21 21.72 13.14
C PRO A 480 -28.38 21.31 14.37
N ASP A 481 -27.24 20.63 14.12
CA ASP A 481 -26.36 20.11 15.17
C ASP A 481 -25.16 21.02 15.46
N LYS A 482 -25.11 22.22 14.85
CA LYS A 482 -24.07 23.23 15.07
C LYS A 482 -22.65 22.62 14.95
N TYR A 483 -21.84 22.72 16.02
CA TYR A 483 -20.48 22.17 16.08
C TYR A 483 -20.41 20.64 16.07
N ASP A 484 -21.51 19.95 16.42
CA ASP A 484 -21.62 18.50 16.37
C ASP A 484 -22.08 18.00 14.98
N THR A 485 -22.33 18.91 14.03
CA THR A 485 -22.64 18.55 12.65
C THR A 485 -21.54 17.67 12.06
N TYR A 486 -21.94 16.50 11.54
CA TYR A 486 -21.03 15.52 10.95
C TYR A 486 -20.54 15.97 9.57
N ILE A 487 -19.24 15.97 9.39
CA ILE A 487 -18.56 16.23 8.11
C ILE A 487 -18.25 14.89 7.44
N GLU A 488 -18.65 14.74 6.18
CA GLU A 488 -18.31 13.58 5.37
C GLU A 488 -16.84 13.62 4.91
N GLN A 489 -16.34 12.47 4.46
CA GLN A 489 -14.96 12.33 3.99
C GLN A 489 -14.61 13.38 2.91
N GLY A 490 -13.56 14.16 3.16
CA GLY A 490 -13.14 15.25 2.28
C GLY A 490 -14.03 16.50 2.35
N GLY A 491 -15.02 16.56 3.24
CA GLY A 491 -15.91 17.70 3.40
C GLY A 491 -16.87 17.89 2.22
N THR A 492 -17.41 16.79 1.66
CA THR A 492 -18.26 16.81 0.48
C THR A 492 -19.63 17.44 0.75
N ASN A 493 -20.07 17.45 2.00
CA ASN A 493 -21.34 18.02 2.46
C ASN A 493 -21.25 19.49 2.91
N VAL A 494 -20.11 20.15 2.73
CA VAL A 494 -19.94 21.58 2.97
C VAL A 494 -19.43 22.31 1.71
N SER A 495 -19.79 23.58 1.54
CA SER A 495 -19.33 24.37 0.41
C SER A 495 -17.80 24.61 0.45
N GLY A 496 -17.21 24.98 -0.70
CA GLY A 496 -15.78 25.30 -0.80
C GLY A 496 -15.36 26.40 0.19
N GLY A 497 -16.11 27.48 0.28
CA GLY A 497 -15.84 28.60 1.19
C GLY A 497 -16.05 28.23 2.66
N GLN A 498 -17.05 27.40 3.00
CA GLN A 498 -17.21 26.86 4.35
C GLN A 498 -16.03 26.00 4.75
N ARG A 499 -15.58 25.12 3.86
CA ARG A 499 -14.41 24.25 4.06
C ARG A 499 -13.13 25.05 4.30
N GLN A 500 -12.89 26.10 3.50
CA GLN A 500 -11.74 26.98 3.66
C GLN A 500 -11.76 27.66 5.03
N ARG A 501 -12.90 28.24 5.44
CA ARG A 501 -13.04 28.91 6.74
C ARG A 501 -12.84 27.94 7.92
N LEU A 502 -13.31 26.69 7.83
CA LEU A 502 -13.03 25.67 8.84
C LEU A 502 -11.54 25.32 8.92
N CYS A 503 -10.84 25.23 7.78
CA CYS A 503 -9.40 24.99 7.76
C CYS A 503 -8.60 26.18 8.33
N ILE A 504 -9.05 27.43 8.11
CA ILE A 504 -8.46 28.63 8.72
C ILE A 504 -8.68 28.58 10.24
N ALA A 505 -9.90 28.31 10.72
CA ALA A 505 -10.19 28.19 12.16
C ALA A 505 -9.33 27.10 12.82
N ARG A 506 -9.14 25.95 12.16
CA ARG A 506 -8.24 24.88 12.62
C ARG A 506 -6.80 25.39 12.78
N ALA A 507 -6.30 26.18 11.82
CA ALA A 507 -4.95 26.73 11.88
C ALA A 507 -4.79 27.76 13.01
N LEU A 508 -5.81 28.59 13.26
CA LEU A 508 -5.83 29.58 14.33
C LEU A 508 -5.83 28.95 15.73
N LEU A 509 -6.53 27.82 15.91
CA LEU A 509 -6.55 27.09 17.19
C LEU A 509 -5.18 26.61 17.64
N LYS A 510 -4.24 26.48 16.73
CA LYS A 510 -2.85 26.14 17.01
C LYS A 510 -2.09 27.27 17.71
N LYS A 511 -2.59 28.50 17.65
CA LYS A 511 -1.94 29.73 18.15
C LYS A 511 -0.49 29.86 17.67
N PRO A 512 -0.23 29.77 16.35
CA PRO A 512 1.11 29.66 15.80
C PRO A 512 1.85 30.98 15.83
N LYS A 513 3.20 30.93 15.80
CA LYS A 513 4.05 32.12 15.55
C LYS A 513 4.11 32.53 14.08
N ILE A 514 3.86 31.56 13.17
CA ILE A 514 3.79 31.79 11.73
C ILE A 514 2.54 31.14 11.17
N LEU A 515 1.71 31.91 10.48
CA LEU A 515 0.50 31.46 9.79
C LEU A 515 0.69 31.58 8.28
N ILE A 516 0.58 30.47 7.57
CA ILE A 516 0.70 30.42 6.11
C ILE A 516 -0.67 30.10 5.50
N LEU A 517 -1.11 30.94 4.58
CA LEU A 517 -2.36 30.80 3.85
C LEU A 517 -2.05 30.63 2.34
N ASP A 518 -2.06 29.39 1.85
CA ASP A 518 -1.77 29.08 0.45
C ASP A 518 -3.09 29.05 -0.35
N ASP A 519 -3.42 30.17 -1.03
CA ASP A 519 -4.64 30.37 -1.82
C ASP A 519 -5.94 30.00 -1.06
N SER A 520 -5.92 30.22 0.26
CA SER A 520 -6.91 29.69 1.20
C SER A 520 -8.19 30.53 1.29
N THR A 521 -8.30 31.63 0.55
CA THR A 521 -9.49 32.51 0.51
C THR A 521 -10.10 32.61 -0.88
N SER A 522 -9.59 31.86 -1.86
CA SER A 522 -10.04 31.95 -3.26
C SER A 522 -11.52 31.58 -3.48
N ALA A 523 -12.08 30.70 -2.65
CA ALA A 523 -13.50 30.33 -2.68
C ALA A 523 -14.37 31.10 -1.68
N VAL A 524 -13.78 32.07 -0.97
CA VAL A 524 -14.48 32.97 -0.05
C VAL A 524 -14.82 34.27 -0.78
N ASP A 525 -15.99 34.85 -0.50
CA ASP A 525 -16.37 36.15 -1.06
C ASP A 525 -15.49 37.29 -0.52
N THR A 526 -15.36 38.37 -1.30
CA THR A 526 -14.45 39.50 -0.99
C THR A 526 -14.73 40.15 0.36
N LYS A 527 -15.99 40.24 0.76
CA LYS A 527 -16.37 40.87 2.05
C LYS A 527 -15.93 39.98 3.22
N THR A 528 -16.16 38.69 3.15
CA THR A 528 -15.74 37.73 4.18
C THR A 528 -14.21 37.64 4.26
N ASP A 529 -13.49 37.66 3.12
CA ASP A 529 -12.03 37.72 3.09
C ASP A 529 -11.47 38.99 3.78
N GLN A 530 -12.07 40.16 3.56
CA GLN A 530 -11.71 41.39 4.26
C GLN A 530 -11.91 41.28 5.77
N LEU A 531 -13.04 40.69 6.23
CA LEU A 531 -13.32 40.50 7.66
C LEU A 531 -12.32 39.55 8.31
N ILE A 532 -11.92 38.48 7.63
CA ILE A 532 -10.89 37.56 8.11
C ILE A 532 -9.55 38.29 8.28
N ARG A 533 -9.14 39.08 7.28
CA ARG A 533 -7.88 39.84 7.35
C ARG A 533 -7.90 40.90 8.44
N ALA A 534 -8.99 41.63 8.60
CA ALA A 534 -9.17 42.58 9.69
C ALA A 534 -9.06 41.91 11.05
N ALA A 535 -9.68 40.72 11.22
CA ALA A 535 -9.55 39.91 12.44
C ALA A 535 -8.09 39.49 12.69
N PHE A 536 -7.34 39.11 11.68
CA PHE A 536 -5.91 38.77 11.82
C PHE A 536 -5.06 39.97 12.27
N HIS A 537 -5.35 41.15 11.78
CA HIS A 537 -4.61 42.36 12.17
C HIS A 537 -4.84 42.71 13.64
N HIS A 538 -6.07 42.56 14.15
CA HIS A 538 -6.43 42.95 15.51
C HIS A 538 -6.13 41.86 16.55
N GLU A 539 -6.41 40.60 16.23
CA GLU A 539 -6.41 39.52 17.22
C GLU A 539 -5.10 38.71 17.28
N ILE A 540 -4.32 38.73 16.17
CA ILE A 540 -3.04 38.02 16.12
C ILE A 540 -1.91 38.89 15.55
N PRO A 541 -1.67 40.12 16.11
CA PRO A 541 -0.68 41.04 15.59
C PRO A 541 0.74 40.50 15.61
N ASP A 542 1.10 39.72 16.64
CA ASP A 542 2.45 39.16 16.82
C ASP A 542 2.75 37.95 15.93
N THR A 543 1.73 37.36 15.32
CA THR A 543 1.89 36.23 14.39
C THR A 543 2.36 36.71 13.02
N THR A 544 3.44 36.17 12.50
CA THR A 544 3.87 36.41 11.11
C THR A 544 2.91 35.72 10.15
N LYS A 545 2.37 36.45 9.19
CA LYS A 545 1.38 35.98 8.23
C LYS A 545 1.95 35.95 6.82
N ILE A 546 1.90 34.81 6.14
CA ILE A 546 2.25 34.69 4.72
C ILE A 546 1.00 34.32 3.95
N ILE A 547 0.58 35.19 3.04
CA ILE A 547 -0.66 35.06 2.27
C ILE A 547 -0.31 34.93 0.79
N ILE A 548 -0.47 33.72 0.24
CA ILE A 548 -0.43 33.52 -1.21
C ILE A 548 -1.84 33.78 -1.74
N ALA A 549 -1.96 34.73 -2.63
CA ALA A 549 -3.24 35.09 -3.23
C ALA A 549 -3.14 35.21 -4.76
N GLN A 550 -4.22 34.82 -5.43
CA GLN A 550 -4.40 35.06 -6.86
C GLN A 550 -4.96 36.47 -7.10
N ARG A 551 -5.66 37.04 -6.11
CA ARG A 551 -6.24 38.39 -6.18
C ARG A 551 -5.33 39.38 -5.48
N VAL A 552 -4.90 40.45 -6.19
CA VAL A 552 -4.09 41.53 -5.60
C VAL A 552 -4.81 42.20 -4.41
N ALA A 553 -6.13 42.35 -4.49
CA ALA A 553 -6.96 42.91 -3.41
C ALA A 553 -6.81 42.16 -2.07
N SER A 554 -6.41 40.89 -2.10
CA SER A 554 -6.21 40.10 -0.87
C SER A 554 -4.85 40.33 -0.20
N VAL A 555 -3.91 41.00 -0.86
CA VAL A 555 -2.56 41.27 -0.35
C VAL A 555 -2.14 42.73 -0.37
N GLN A 556 -2.96 43.63 -0.92
CA GLN A 556 -2.61 45.03 -1.08
C GLN A 556 -2.33 45.78 0.25
N GLU A 557 -2.91 45.31 1.36
CA GLU A 557 -2.72 45.84 2.71
C GLU A 557 -1.56 45.16 3.46
N SER A 558 -0.80 44.27 2.81
CA SER A 558 0.35 43.58 3.43
C SER A 558 1.52 44.55 3.64
N ASP A 559 2.28 44.37 4.72
CA ASP A 559 3.49 45.15 5.02
C ASP A 559 4.56 45.01 3.93
N MET A 560 4.56 43.86 3.24
CA MET A 560 5.44 43.55 2.11
C MET A 560 4.73 42.63 1.13
N ILE A 561 4.86 42.88 -0.15
CA ILE A 561 4.37 42.03 -1.22
C ILE A 561 5.57 41.51 -2.01
N LEU A 562 5.61 40.21 -2.24
CA LEU A 562 6.60 39.54 -3.07
C LEU A 562 5.98 39.21 -4.43
N VAL A 563 6.63 39.65 -5.50
CA VAL A 563 6.28 39.28 -6.87
C VAL A 563 7.20 38.13 -7.31
N MET A 564 6.63 36.98 -7.53
CA MET A 564 7.40 35.77 -7.93
C MET A 564 7.16 35.40 -9.38
N ASP A 565 8.26 35.13 -10.10
CA ASP A 565 8.20 34.52 -11.42
C ASP A 565 9.34 33.53 -11.61
N HIS A 566 9.05 32.43 -12.29
CA HIS A 566 10.01 31.36 -12.60
C HIS A 566 10.91 30.92 -11.43
N GLY A 567 10.36 30.87 -10.21
CA GLY A 567 11.08 30.41 -9.01
C GLY A 567 12.01 31.46 -8.40
N ARG A 568 11.94 32.73 -8.82
CA ARG A 568 12.72 33.85 -8.27
C ARG A 568 11.81 34.94 -7.75
N ILE A 569 12.32 35.74 -6.82
CA ILE A 569 11.68 36.99 -6.39
C ILE A 569 12.09 38.08 -7.38
N MET A 570 11.13 38.62 -8.13
CA MET A 570 11.35 39.67 -9.12
C MET A 570 11.35 41.04 -8.47
N ALA A 571 10.45 41.25 -7.51
CA ALA A 571 10.33 42.51 -6.77
C ALA A 571 9.75 42.26 -5.38
N ALA A 572 10.09 43.12 -4.42
CA ALA A 572 9.54 43.11 -3.07
C ALA A 572 9.33 44.55 -2.63
N GLY A 573 8.17 44.86 -2.04
CA GLY A 573 7.84 46.22 -1.57
C GLY A 573 6.39 46.31 -1.12
N THR A 574 5.94 47.53 -0.79
CA THR A 574 4.53 47.82 -0.52
C THR A 574 3.72 47.88 -1.82
N HIS A 575 2.39 47.88 -1.70
CA HIS A 575 1.49 48.03 -2.85
C HIS A 575 1.83 49.23 -3.74
N ASP A 576 1.99 50.38 -3.13
CA ASP A 576 2.24 51.64 -3.85
C ASP A 576 3.63 51.62 -4.52
N GLU A 577 4.66 51.17 -3.81
CA GLU A 577 6.02 51.01 -4.37
C GLU A 577 6.05 50.07 -5.58
N LEU A 578 5.34 48.95 -5.51
CA LEU A 578 5.30 48.00 -6.60
C LEU A 578 4.49 48.47 -7.81
N LEU A 579 3.47 49.28 -7.61
CA LEU A 579 2.75 49.94 -8.72
C LEU A 579 3.66 50.90 -9.51
N GLU A 580 4.63 51.51 -8.84
CA GLU A 580 5.58 52.44 -9.49
C GLU A 580 6.77 51.69 -10.11
N THR A 581 7.29 50.67 -9.46
CA THR A 581 8.58 50.04 -9.77
C THR A 581 8.49 48.72 -10.52
N CYS A 582 7.35 48.00 -10.49
CA CYS A 582 7.21 46.69 -11.06
C CYS A 582 6.11 46.60 -12.12
N ASP A 583 6.48 46.54 -13.40
CA ASP A 583 5.53 46.49 -14.52
C ASP A 583 4.66 45.21 -14.49
N GLU A 584 5.23 44.12 -14.03
CA GLU A 584 4.49 42.85 -13.91
C GLU A 584 3.39 42.93 -12.86
N TYR A 585 3.69 43.48 -11.67
CA TYR A 585 2.69 43.72 -10.62
C TYR A 585 1.60 44.68 -11.09
N ARG A 586 1.96 45.76 -11.75
CA ARG A 586 1.03 46.73 -12.33
C ARG A 586 0.10 46.07 -13.35
N SER A 587 0.65 45.26 -14.24
CA SER A 587 -0.13 44.52 -15.24
C SER A 587 -1.15 43.58 -14.61
N ILE A 588 -0.75 42.83 -13.56
CA ILE A 588 -1.65 41.94 -12.81
C ILE A 588 -2.78 42.77 -12.15
N TYR A 589 -2.42 43.87 -11.49
CA TYR A 589 -3.39 44.75 -10.81
C TYR A 589 -4.39 45.35 -11.78
N GLU A 590 -3.92 45.97 -12.88
CA GLU A 590 -4.79 46.58 -13.89
C GLU A 590 -5.73 45.54 -14.55
N SER A 591 -5.24 44.35 -14.86
CA SER A 591 -6.06 43.30 -15.44
C SER A 591 -7.22 42.88 -14.52
N GLN A 592 -6.99 42.88 -13.20
CA GLN A 592 -8.01 42.51 -12.21
C GLN A 592 -8.97 43.66 -11.94
N THR A 593 -8.51 44.89 -11.97
CA THR A 593 -9.32 46.10 -11.72
C THR A 593 -10.24 46.43 -12.92
N LYS A 594 -9.72 46.32 -14.16
CA LYS A 594 -10.54 46.51 -15.39
C LYS A 594 -11.69 45.48 -15.49
N ASN A 595 -11.46 44.23 -15.08
CA ASN A 595 -12.50 43.22 -15.05
C ASN A 595 -13.58 43.46 -13.97
N GLN A 596 -13.30 44.23 -12.93
CA GLN A 596 -14.29 44.62 -11.91
C GLN A 596 -15.12 45.83 -12.32
N ALA A 597 -14.64 46.64 -13.26
CA ALA A 597 -15.32 47.84 -13.73
C ALA A 597 -16.30 47.62 -14.90
N GLN A 598 -16.45 46.40 -15.42
CA GLN A 598 -17.38 46.04 -16.49
C GLN A 598 -18.41 44.98 -16.07
N PRO A 599 -19.36 45.22 -15.16
CA PRO A 599 -20.53 44.35 -14.96
C PRO A 599 -21.81 44.82 -15.70
N GLU A 600 -21.85 45.95 -16.42
CA GLU A 600 -23.13 46.56 -16.83
C GLU A 600 -23.36 46.78 -18.34
N GLU A 601 -22.54 46.26 -19.25
CA GLU A 601 -22.78 46.48 -20.69
C GLU A 601 -23.05 45.21 -21.53
N LEU A 602 -23.48 44.10 -20.92
CA LEU A 602 -24.01 42.95 -21.68
C LEU A 602 -25.32 42.46 -21.05
N GLN A 603 -26.38 43.23 -21.20
CA GLN A 603 -27.77 42.73 -21.19
C GLN A 603 -28.33 42.74 -22.60
#